data_16f8d98883d74931e197b71ac0e4561b
#
_entry.id   16f8d98883d74931e197b71ac0e4561b
#
_cell.length_a   1.000
_cell.length_b   1.000
_cell.length_c   1.000
_cell.angle_alpha   90.00
_cell.angle_beta   90.00
_cell.angle_gamma   90.00
#
_symmetry.space_group_name_H-M   'P 1'
#
loop_
_entity.id
_entity.type
_entity.pdbx_description
1 polymer ?
#
loop_
_entity_poly.entity_id
_entity_poly.type
_entity_poly.pdbx_seq_one_letter_code
_entity_poly.pdbx_strand_id
1 'polypeptide(L)'
;VKVSTTTHYQHYKERKMKATVWSKYHCPYCDQAKALLTQRGIPFEEKKIGDGYTKEELLEAVPTARTVPQIFIGEELIGGFTELKQHLEKV
;
A
#
# COMPACT_ATOMS: atom_id res chain seq x y z
N VAL A 1 18.18 19.43 -7.64
CA VAL A 1 17.72 19.17 -7.34
C VAL A 1 17.76 18.90 -6.86
N LYS A 2 17.84 19.10 -6.72
CA LYS A 2 17.45 18.77 -6.31
C LYS A 2 17.24 18.09 -5.95
N VAL A 3 17.33 17.91 -6.17
CA VAL A 3 16.94 17.18 -5.91
C VAL A 3 17.06 16.58 -5.79
N SER A 4 17.27 16.46 -5.80
CA SER A 4 17.09 15.76 -5.70
C SER A 4 17.36 14.97 -5.64
N THR A 5 17.92 15.00 -5.55
CA THR A 5 17.99 14.28 -5.52
C THR A 5 17.71 13.43 -5.44
N THR A 6 18.33 13.37 -5.92
CA THR A 6 17.69 12.33 -5.85
C THR A 6 16.57 12.19 -6.16
N THR A 7 16.30 12.73 -7.02
CA THR A 7 14.93 12.76 -6.82
C THR A 7 14.09 12.78 -8.03
N HIS A 8 14.47 13.29 -9.15
CA HIS A 8 13.59 13.36 -10.31
C HIS A 8 13.22 11.98 -10.83
N TYR A 9 14.09 11.04 -10.74
CA TYR A 9 13.73 9.69 -11.14
C TYR A 9 12.66 9.13 -10.21
N GLN A 10 12.54 9.68 -9.02
CA GLN A 10 11.51 9.29 -8.10
C GLN A 10 10.13 9.69 -8.55
N HIS A 11 10.00 10.83 -9.22
CA HIS A 11 8.70 11.23 -9.77
C HIS A 11 8.16 10.19 -10.70
N TYR A 12 9.02 9.70 -11.57
CA TYR A 12 8.62 8.67 -12.49
C TYR A 12 8.20 7.41 -11.77
N LYS A 13 8.96 7.02 -10.78
CA LYS A 13 8.66 5.80 -10.04
C LYS A 13 7.40 5.94 -9.22
N GLU A 14 7.13 7.12 -8.71
CA GLU A 14 5.96 7.33 -7.90
C GLU A 14 4.68 7.05 -8.67
N ARG A 15 4.63 7.41 -9.93
CA ARG A 15 3.43 7.15 -10.71
C ARG A 15 3.20 5.67 -10.92
N LYS A 16 4.27 4.88 -10.95
CA LYS A 16 4.16 3.46 -11.18
C LYS A 16 4.07 2.66 -9.90
N MET A 17 4.67 3.19 -8.83
CA MET A 17 4.84 2.44 -7.61
C MET A 17 3.93 2.92 -6.50
N LYS A 18 3.01 3.82 -6.80
CA LYS A 18 2.10 4.27 -5.76
C LYS A 18 1.27 3.09 -5.26
N ALA A 19 1.23 2.96 -3.95
CA ALA A 19 0.55 1.85 -3.32
C ALA A 19 -0.83 2.27 -2.84
N THR A 20 -1.71 1.30 -2.67
CA THR A 20 -3.01 1.49 -2.04
C THR A 20 -3.10 0.50 -0.90
N VAL A 21 -3.44 0.98 0.29
CA VAL A 21 -3.54 0.14 1.48
C VAL A 21 -4.97 0.17 1.98
N TRP A 22 -5.66 -0.95 1.88
CA TRP A 22 -6.97 -1.11 2.51
C TRP A 22 -6.74 -1.50 3.96
N SER A 23 -7.24 -0.70 4.88
CA SER A 23 -6.98 -0.88 6.30
C SER A 23 -8.28 -0.78 7.09
N LYS A 24 -8.19 -0.90 8.41
CA LYS A 24 -9.32 -0.68 9.30
C LYS A 24 -8.77 -0.17 10.63
N TYR A 25 -9.69 0.24 11.51
CA TYR A 25 -9.31 0.62 12.86
C TYR A 25 -8.76 -0.59 13.62
N HIS A 26 -7.84 -0.32 14.53
CA HIS A 26 -7.28 -1.36 15.42
C HIS A 26 -6.65 -2.51 14.64
N CYS A 27 -5.87 -2.16 13.63
CA CYS A 27 -5.21 -3.16 12.79
C CYS A 27 -3.69 -2.95 12.86
N PRO A 28 -3.00 -3.68 13.74
CA PRO A 28 -1.53 -3.51 13.85
C PRO A 28 -0.79 -3.81 12.55
N TYR A 29 -1.22 -4.82 11.82
CA TYR A 29 -0.56 -5.17 10.57
C TYR A 29 -0.77 -4.10 9.51
N CYS A 30 -1.90 -3.43 9.55
CA CYS A 30 -2.12 -2.30 8.64
C CYS A 30 -1.13 -1.18 8.94
N ASP A 31 -0.91 -0.90 10.22
CA ASP A 31 0.06 0.11 10.61
C ASP A 31 1.46 -0.28 10.21
N GLN A 32 1.81 -1.55 10.37
CA GLN A 32 3.13 -2.03 9.97
C GLN A 32 3.32 -1.94 8.46
N ALA A 33 2.28 -2.24 7.70
CA ALA A 33 2.37 -2.14 6.24
C ALA A 33 2.60 -0.70 5.81
N LYS A 34 1.88 0.24 6.42
CA LYS A 34 2.06 1.65 6.10
C LYS A 34 3.46 2.12 6.47
N ALA A 35 3.96 1.68 7.63
CA ALA A 35 5.31 2.03 8.06
C ALA A 35 6.35 1.47 7.11
N LEU A 36 6.16 0.24 6.65
CA LEU A 36 7.09 -0.37 5.71
C LEU A 36 7.14 0.38 4.39
N LEU A 37 5.98 0.76 3.87
CA LEU A 37 5.93 1.53 2.62
C LEU A 37 6.63 2.87 2.78
N THR A 38 6.40 3.54 3.92
CA THR A 38 7.06 4.80 4.20
C THR A 38 8.57 4.62 4.28
N GLN A 39 9.01 3.58 4.95
CA GLN A 39 10.43 3.29 5.10
C GLN A 39 11.10 3.07 3.75
N ARG A 40 10.37 2.46 2.82
CA ARG A 40 10.90 2.18 1.49
C ARG A 40 10.71 3.33 0.52
N GLY A 41 10.12 4.44 0.98
CA GLY A 41 9.93 5.60 0.12
C GLY A 41 8.83 5.43 -0.91
N ILE A 42 7.89 4.54 -0.66
CA ILE A 42 6.79 4.28 -1.59
C ILE A 42 5.57 5.08 -1.12
N PRO A 43 5.09 6.04 -1.92
CA PRO A 43 3.89 6.77 -1.54
C PRO A 43 2.68 5.84 -1.58
N PHE A 44 1.73 6.07 -0.68
CA PHE A 44 0.55 5.23 -0.65
C PHE A 44 -0.68 6.05 -0.32
N GLU A 45 -1.82 5.50 -0.70
CA GLU A 45 -3.12 6.01 -0.33
C GLU A 45 -3.76 5.00 0.60
N GLU A 46 -4.27 5.46 1.74
CA GLU A 46 -4.95 4.58 2.67
C GLU A 46 -6.45 4.65 2.46
N LYS A 47 -7.07 3.49 2.32
CA LYS A 47 -8.53 3.38 2.23
C LYS A 47 -8.98 2.64 3.46
N LYS A 48 -9.37 3.42 4.48
CA LYS A 48 -9.70 2.86 5.78
C LYS A 48 -11.17 2.51 5.85
N ILE A 49 -11.46 1.25 6.09
CA ILE A 49 -12.83 0.79 6.24
C ILE A 49 -13.38 1.35 7.54
N GLY A 50 -14.55 1.97 7.46
CA GLY A 50 -15.14 2.66 8.59
C GLY A 50 -14.81 4.14 8.63
N ASP A 51 -13.98 4.60 7.69
CA ASP A 51 -13.58 6.00 7.63
C ASP A 51 -13.58 6.43 6.17
N GLY A 52 -14.77 6.44 5.58
CA GLY A 52 -14.93 6.83 4.18
C GLY A 52 -14.99 5.67 3.20
N TYR A 53 -14.70 4.46 3.65
CA TYR A 53 -14.71 3.29 2.79
C TYR A 53 -15.45 2.16 3.48
N THR A 54 -16.00 1.23 2.69
CA THR A 54 -16.79 0.14 3.22
C THR A 54 -16.15 -1.20 2.89
N LYS A 55 -16.55 -2.22 3.64
CA LYS A 55 -16.09 -3.58 3.37
C LYS A 55 -16.52 -4.01 1.97
N GLU A 56 -17.70 -3.60 1.55
CA GLU A 56 -18.19 -3.94 0.23
C GLU A 56 -17.29 -3.38 -0.87
N GLU A 57 -16.79 -2.16 -0.66
CA GLU A 57 -15.86 -1.58 -1.63
C GLU A 57 -14.56 -2.37 -1.69
N LEU A 58 -14.08 -2.84 -0.54
CA LEU A 58 -12.90 -3.69 -0.53
C LEU A 58 -13.16 -4.97 -1.32
N LEU A 59 -14.31 -5.59 -1.12
CA LEU A 59 -14.62 -6.83 -1.80
C LEU A 59 -14.81 -6.64 -3.30
N GLU A 60 -15.21 -5.45 -3.73
CA GLU A 60 -15.23 -5.16 -5.15
C GLU A 60 -13.83 -5.12 -5.73
N ALA A 61 -12.89 -4.56 -4.99
CA ALA A 61 -11.51 -4.47 -5.45
C ALA A 61 -10.79 -5.81 -5.32
N VAL A 62 -11.07 -6.54 -4.24
CA VAL A 62 -10.42 -7.83 -3.95
C VAL A 62 -11.50 -8.80 -3.54
N PRO A 63 -12.15 -9.49 -4.51
CA PRO A 63 -13.28 -10.36 -4.17
C PRO A 63 -12.95 -11.49 -3.21
N THR A 64 -11.68 -11.88 -3.13
CA THR A 64 -11.26 -12.95 -2.23
C THR A 64 -10.76 -12.46 -0.89
N ALA A 65 -10.85 -11.15 -0.63
CA ALA A 65 -10.32 -10.59 0.61
C ALA A 65 -11.05 -11.14 1.81
N ARG A 66 -10.30 -11.56 2.82
CA ARG A 66 -10.86 -12.01 4.09
C ARG A 66 -10.36 -11.17 5.25
N THR A 67 -9.25 -10.50 5.05
CA THR A 67 -8.60 -9.73 6.10
C THR A 67 -8.03 -8.46 5.50
N VAL A 68 -7.61 -7.57 6.37
CA VAL A 68 -6.81 -6.41 6.02
C VAL A 68 -5.50 -6.53 6.77
N PRO A 69 -4.44 -5.91 6.30
CA PRO A 69 -4.37 -5.02 5.15
C PRO A 69 -4.45 -5.76 3.81
N GLN A 70 -4.96 -5.10 2.80
CA GLN A 70 -4.86 -5.55 1.42
C GLN A 70 -4.15 -4.45 0.67
N ILE A 71 -3.04 -4.79 0.05
CA ILE A 71 -2.11 -3.80 -0.48
C ILE A 71 -1.94 -4.00 -1.97
N PHE A 72 -2.07 -2.91 -2.71
CA PHE A 72 -1.76 -2.87 -4.13
C PHE A 72 -0.51 -2.04 -4.33
N ILE A 73 0.29 -2.40 -5.31
CA ILE A 73 1.34 -1.52 -5.81
C ILE A 73 1.03 -1.29 -7.28
N GLY A 74 0.70 -0.04 -7.59
CA GLY A 74 0.12 0.26 -8.89
C GLY A 74 -1.21 -0.45 -9.01
N GLU A 75 -1.36 -1.28 -10.02
CA GLU A 75 -2.59 -2.04 -10.23
C GLU A 75 -2.46 -3.49 -9.80
N GLU A 76 -1.31 -3.85 -9.27
CA GLU A 76 -1.04 -5.24 -8.90
C GLU A 76 -1.39 -5.47 -7.44
N LEU A 77 -2.21 -6.47 -7.18
CA LEU A 77 -2.53 -6.87 -5.81
C LEU A 77 -1.35 -7.64 -5.24
N ILE A 78 -0.79 -7.11 -4.16
CA ILE A 78 0.32 -7.76 -3.48
C ILE A 78 -0.19 -8.72 -2.41
N GLY A 79 -1.20 -8.28 -1.64
CA GLY A 79 -1.77 -9.10 -0.57
C GLY A 79 -1.67 -8.40 0.75
N GLY A 80 -1.40 -9.15 1.82
CA GLY A 80 -1.29 -8.62 3.15
C GLY A 80 0.11 -8.13 3.47
N PHE A 81 0.34 -7.88 4.76
CA PHE A 81 1.63 -7.36 5.20
C PHE A 81 2.77 -8.33 4.89
N THR A 82 2.57 -9.60 5.15
CA THR A 82 3.62 -10.60 4.90
C THR A 82 4.00 -10.63 3.43
N GLU A 83 2.99 -10.64 2.57
CA GLU A 83 3.24 -10.65 1.13
C GLU A 83 3.94 -9.37 0.68
N LEU A 84 3.55 -8.23 1.25
CA LEU A 84 4.21 -6.97 0.94
C LEU A 84 5.68 -7.02 1.33
N LYS A 85 5.96 -7.51 2.54
CA LYS A 85 7.33 -7.58 3.02
C LYS A 85 8.17 -8.46 2.09
N GLN A 86 7.65 -9.61 1.72
CA GLN A 86 8.36 -10.51 0.81
C GLN A 86 8.57 -9.87 -0.54
N HIS A 87 7.57 -9.18 -1.04
CA HIS A 87 7.67 -8.52 -2.35
C HIS A 87 8.79 -7.48 -2.35
N LEU A 88 8.85 -6.68 -1.30
CA LEU A 88 9.86 -5.61 -1.22
C LEU A 88 11.25 -6.15 -0.96
N GLU A 89 11.37 -7.29 -0.31
CA GLU A 89 12.68 -7.90 -0.06
C GLU A 89 13.28 -8.51 -1.31
N LYS A 90 12.46 -8.79 -2.31
CA LYS A 90 12.95 -9.37 -3.56
C LYS A 90 13.56 -8.34 -4.50
N VAL A 91 13.31 -7.09 -4.27
CA VAL A 91 13.87 -6.01 -5.11
C VAL A 91 15.06 -5.31 -4.42
#